data_10b106b315eb009b7884ca928b5e7c65
#
_entry.id   10b106b315eb009b7884ca928b5e7c65
#
_cell.length_a   1.000
_cell.length_b   1.000
_cell.length_c   1.000
_cell.angle_alpha   90.00
_cell.angle_beta   90.00
_cell.angle_gamma   90.00
#
_symmetry.space_group_name_H-M   'P 1'
#
loop_
_entity.id
_entity.type
_entity.pdbx_description
1 polymer ?
#
loop_
_entity_poly.entity_id
_entity_poly.type
_entity_poly.pdbx_seq_one_letter_code
_entity_poly.pdbx_strand_id
1 'polypeptide(L)'
;MKLQAQSSKTLHAALNKSAKCIGSKNTIAILDNVLLTRKGEQFFLTSSITEAQLTIPAPLTICSGTYDRDIVLPIKMLSALLGTLPDCVVTFDIPEKSQSFTVEYCTSSEDNVKPGKAQMYLFPGNDYPQMVQPKAEQSSKISLPMSLFRSVVDTADQFVFFELLRPTLSCLCIDVAEDRSEVVFVGTNGHTLVKAMHSNDP
;
A
#
# COMPACT_ATOMS: atom_id res chain seq x y z
N MET A 1 5.26 16.63 -16.51
CA MET A 1 4.84 17.11 -15.16
C MET A 1 5.92 16.90 -14.15
N LYS A 2 5.92 17.71 -13.07
CA LYS A 2 6.85 17.48 -11.95
C LYS A 2 6.08 17.31 -10.65
N LEU A 3 6.40 16.23 -9.92
CA LEU A 3 5.89 15.95 -8.59
C LEU A 3 7.02 16.12 -7.58
N GLN A 4 6.71 16.62 -6.40
CA GLN A 4 7.72 16.88 -5.36
C GLN A 4 7.29 16.29 -4.02
N ALA A 5 8.25 15.67 -3.34
CA ALA A 5 8.18 15.35 -1.92
C ALA A 5 9.14 16.28 -1.15
N GLN A 6 8.67 16.88 -0.08
CA GLN A 6 9.47 17.80 0.74
C GLN A 6 10.52 17.05 1.59
N SER A 7 10.32 15.75 1.82
CA SER A 7 11.22 14.90 2.58
C SER A 7 11.35 13.53 1.91
N SER A 8 12.58 13.17 1.57
CA SER A 8 12.92 11.85 1.03
C SER A 8 12.61 10.74 2.03
N LYS A 9 12.81 10.98 3.33
CA LYS A 9 12.53 10.01 4.39
C LYS A 9 11.03 9.76 4.54
N THR A 10 10.21 10.80 4.49
CA THR A 10 8.75 10.66 4.56
C THR A 10 8.22 9.88 3.36
N LEU A 11 8.72 10.17 2.14
CA LEU A 11 8.36 9.43 0.94
C LEU A 11 8.84 7.97 1.02
N HIS A 12 10.06 7.73 1.47
CA HIS A 12 10.60 6.39 1.68
C HIS A 12 9.77 5.58 2.68
N ALA A 13 9.36 6.20 3.80
CA ALA A 13 8.49 5.55 4.77
C ALA A 13 7.11 5.18 4.18
N ALA A 14 6.53 6.04 3.34
CA ALA A 14 5.28 5.73 2.64
C ALA A 14 5.46 4.56 1.66
N LEU A 15 6.53 4.56 0.85
CA LEU A 15 6.84 3.44 -0.05
C LEU A 15 7.05 2.13 0.71
N ASN A 16 7.78 2.15 1.83
CA ASN A 16 8.00 0.95 2.64
C ASN A 16 6.71 0.42 3.29
N LYS A 17 5.78 1.31 3.66
CA LYS A 17 4.44 0.88 4.10
C LYS A 17 3.68 0.22 2.97
N SER A 18 3.68 0.83 1.78
CA SER A 18 3.02 0.28 0.60
C SER A 18 3.62 -1.08 0.22
N ALA A 19 4.94 -1.23 0.28
CA ALA A 19 5.65 -2.47 -0.06
C ALA A 19 5.21 -3.69 0.77
N LYS A 20 4.60 -3.49 1.95
CA LYS A 20 4.09 -4.60 2.78
C LYS A 20 2.95 -5.39 2.12
N CYS A 21 2.26 -4.80 1.15
CA CYS A 21 1.23 -5.47 0.36
C CYS A 21 1.75 -5.86 -1.04
N ILE A 22 3.05 -6.18 -1.16
CA ILE A 22 3.64 -6.70 -2.39
C ILE A 22 4.13 -8.12 -2.08
N GLY A 23 3.62 -9.09 -2.83
CA GLY A 23 4.00 -10.49 -2.67
C GLY A 23 5.48 -10.72 -2.99
N SER A 24 6.07 -11.72 -2.35
CA SER A 24 7.46 -12.14 -2.61
C SER A 24 7.64 -12.75 -4.02
N LYS A 25 6.58 -13.33 -4.56
CA LYS A 25 6.51 -13.92 -5.91
C LYS A 25 5.15 -13.61 -6.51
N ASN A 26 5.05 -12.52 -7.27
CA ASN A 26 3.83 -12.19 -8.00
C ASN A 26 3.81 -12.89 -9.36
N THR A 27 2.69 -13.50 -9.70
CA THR A 27 2.47 -14.09 -11.03
C THR A 27 2.39 -13.01 -12.11
N ILE A 28 1.91 -11.83 -11.73
CA ILE A 28 1.75 -10.66 -12.61
C ILE A 28 2.85 -9.66 -12.26
N ALA A 29 3.83 -9.49 -13.13
CA ALA A 29 5.05 -8.70 -12.88
C ALA A 29 4.79 -7.23 -12.51
N ILE A 30 3.70 -6.62 -12.99
CA ILE A 30 3.38 -5.22 -12.68
C ILE A 30 3.03 -5.04 -11.19
N LEU A 31 2.56 -6.09 -10.51
CA LEU A 31 2.25 -6.08 -9.07
C LEU A 31 3.51 -6.01 -8.18
N ASP A 32 4.70 -6.19 -8.75
CA ASP A 32 5.97 -5.92 -8.05
C ASP A 32 6.24 -4.42 -7.87
N ASN A 33 5.36 -3.57 -8.38
CA ASN A 33 5.46 -2.13 -8.40
C ASN A 33 4.26 -1.49 -7.69
N VAL A 34 4.28 -0.17 -7.55
CA VAL A 34 3.23 0.59 -6.88
C VAL A 34 2.53 1.53 -7.86
N LEU A 35 1.21 1.49 -7.86
CA LEU A 35 0.38 2.43 -8.62
C LEU A 35 0.30 3.76 -7.88
N LEU A 36 0.61 4.85 -8.57
CA LEU A 36 0.39 6.21 -8.11
C LEU A 36 -0.88 6.75 -8.77
N THR A 37 -1.83 7.14 -7.96
CA THR A 37 -3.10 7.76 -8.38
C THR A 37 -3.30 9.10 -7.70
N ARG A 38 -4.20 9.93 -8.24
CA ARG A 38 -4.59 11.20 -7.64
C ARG A 38 -6.10 11.27 -7.44
N LYS A 39 -6.54 11.70 -6.26
CA LYS A 39 -7.94 12.01 -5.95
C LYS A 39 -8.02 13.43 -5.38
N GLY A 40 -8.61 14.33 -6.12
CA GLY A 40 -8.56 15.75 -5.78
C GLY A 40 -7.12 16.27 -5.80
N GLU A 41 -6.64 16.80 -4.69
CA GLU A 41 -5.25 17.27 -4.55
C GLU A 41 -4.32 16.24 -3.91
N GLN A 42 -4.85 15.15 -3.38
CA GLN A 42 -4.10 14.13 -2.68
C GLN A 42 -3.64 13.02 -3.62
N PHE A 43 -2.36 12.66 -3.53
CA PHE A 43 -1.79 11.47 -4.16
C PHE A 43 -1.91 10.25 -3.26
N PHE A 44 -2.03 9.08 -3.91
CA PHE A 44 -2.12 7.80 -3.23
C PHE A 44 -1.17 6.79 -3.88
N LEU A 45 -0.54 5.97 -3.04
CA LEU A 45 0.21 4.79 -3.44
C LEU A 45 -0.67 3.57 -3.22
N THR A 46 -0.87 2.79 -4.26
CA THR A 46 -1.63 1.54 -4.20
C THR A 46 -0.73 0.38 -4.56
N SER A 47 -0.60 -0.56 -3.66
CA SER A 47 0.05 -1.86 -3.88
C SER A 47 -0.96 -2.98 -3.75
N SER A 48 -0.76 -4.06 -4.48
CA SER A 48 -1.72 -5.14 -4.56
C SER A 48 -1.01 -6.48 -4.73
N ILE A 49 -1.60 -7.50 -4.13
CA ILE A 49 -1.49 -8.89 -4.53
C ILE A 49 -2.82 -9.31 -5.16
N THR A 50 -2.94 -10.54 -5.67
CA THR A 50 -4.20 -11.01 -6.28
C THR A 50 -5.40 -10.96 -5.33
N GLU A 51 -5.17 -11.00 -4.03
CA GLU A 51 -6.20 -11.20 -2.99
C GLU A 51 -6.34 -10.00 -2.04
N ALA A 52 -5.38 -9.08 -2.03
CA ALA A 52 -5.40 -7.93 -1.14
C ALA A 52 -4.83 -6.68 -1.82
N GLN A 53 -5.34 -5.52 -1.42
CA GLN A 53 -4.89 -4.22 -1.89
C GLN A 53 -4.72 -3.27 -0.72
N LEU A 54 -3.62 -2.53 -0.72
CA LEU A 54 -3.33 -1.48 0.24
C LEU A 54 -3.20 -0.14 -0.48
N THR A 55 -4.01 0.83 -0.11
CA THR A 55 -3.92 2.19 -0.61
C THR A 55 -3.60 3.14 0.55
N ILE A 56 -2.53 3.90 0.41
CA ILE A 56 -2.08 4.87 1.42
C ILE A 56 -1.83 6.25 0.80
N PRO A 57 -1.98 7.34 1.56
CA PRO A 57 -1.60 8.67 1.06
C PRO A 57 -0.11 8.74 0.74
N ALA A 58 0.22 9.41 -0.37
CA ALA A 58 1.58 9.72 -0.78
C ALA A 58 1.92 11.17 -0.44
N PRO A 59 3.10 11.46 0.13
CA PRO A 59 3.54 12.83 0.43
C PRO A 59 4.10 13.50 -0.82
N LEU A 60 3.27 13.62 -1.87
CA LEU A 60 3.63 14.21 -3.15
C LEU A 60 2.70 15.38 -3.47
N THR A 61 3.28 16.40 -4.09
CA THR A 61 2.55 17.58 -4.61
C THR A 61 2.97 17.88 -6.03
N ILE A 62 2.10 18.52 -6.81
CA ILE A 62 2.44 18.98 -8.16
C ILE A 62 3.22 20.29 -8.06
N CYS A 63 4.42 20.33 -8.65
CA CYS A 63 5.21 21.55 -8.78
C CYS A 63 5.00 22.21 -10.13
N SER A 64 4.81 21.41 -11.19
CA SER A 64 4.55 21.94 -12.53
C SER A 64 3.85 20.90 -13.42
N GLY A 65 3.05 21.40 -14.38
CA GLY A 65 2.27 20.57 -15.28
C GLY A 65 0.99 20.02 -14.66
N THR A 66 0.31 19.15 -15.35
CA THR A 66 -0.93 18.51 -14.95
C THR A 66 -0.73 17.01 -14.78
N TYR A 67 -1.41 16.42 -13.80
CA TYR A 67 -1.49 14.97 -13.62
C TYR A 67 -2.73 14.47 -14.37
N ASP A 68 -2.51 13.88 -15.51
CA ASP A 68 -3.55 13.45 -16.47
C ASP A 68 -3.68 11.93 -16.60
N ARG A 69 -2.77 11.18 -16.00
CA ARG A 69 -2.74 9.71 -16.08
C ARG A 69 -2.16 9.10 -14.84
N ASP A 70 -2.71 7.96 -14.45
CA ASP A 70 -2.13 7.11 -13.43
C ASP A 70 -0.86 6.43 -13.94
N ILE A 71 0.12 6.26 -13.05
CA ILE A 71 1.43 5.70 -13.37
C ILE A 71 1.84 4.66 -12.35
N VAL A 72 2.63 3.68 -12.79
CA VAL A 72 3.18 2.66 -11.91
C VAL A 72 4.68 2.89 -11.72
N LEU A 73 5.09 3.02 -10.47
CA LEU A 73 6.44 3.34 -10.06
C LEU A 73 7.21 2.08 -9.62
N PRO A 74 8.50 1.94 -9.97
CA PRO A 74 9.34 0.80 -9.60
C PRO A 74 9.74 0.89 -8.13
N ILE A 75 8.90 0.37 -7.22
CA ILE A 75 9.03 0.58 -5.78
C ILE A 75 10.36 0.10 -5.21
N LYS A 76 10.89 -1.05 -5.69
CA LYS A 76 12.16 -1.61 -5.19
C LYS A 76 13.35 -0.67 -5.48
N MET A 77 13.43 -0.19 -6.73
CA MET A 77 14.50 0.73 -7.14
C MET A 77 14.37 2.10 -6.46
N LEU A 78 13.15 2.62 -6.40
CA LEU A 78 12.88 3.91 -5.79
C LEU A 78 13.14 3.90 -4.29
N SER A 79 12.69 2.85 -3.59
CA SER A 79 12.95 2.69 -2.16
C SER A 79 14.45 2.51 -1.86
N ALA A 80 15.17 1.75 -2.68
CA ALA A 80 16.62 1.59 -2.53
C ALA A 80 17.35 2.92 -2.69
N LEU A 81 16.99 3.73 -3.70
CA LEU A 81 17.59 5.06 -3.88
C LEU A 81 17.28 5.96 -2.68
N LEU A 82 16.01 6.10 -2.30
CA LEU A 82 15.60 7.00 -1.21
C LEU A 82 16.18 6.59 0.15
N GLY A 83 16.41 5.29 0.36
CA GLY A 83 17.03 4.76 1.57
C GLY A 83 18.47 5.20 1.75
N THR A 84 19.19 5.52 0.67
CA THR A 84 20.59 6.00 0.71
C THR A 84 20.70 7.51 0.83
N LEU A 85 19.61 8.26 0.59
CA LEU A 85 19.65 9.72 0.63
C LEU A 85 19.53 10.24 2.07
N PRO A 86 20.24 11.35 2.40
CA PRO A 86 19.89 12.17 3.55
C PRO A 86 18.47 12.71 3.38
N ASP A 87 17.88 13.27 4.42
CA ASP A 87 16.58 13.93 4.28
C ASP A 87 16.70 15.17 3.41
N CYS A 88 16.03 15.14 2.26
CA CYS A 88 16.10 16.19 1.25
C CYS A 88 14.83 16.24 0.41
N VAL A 89 14.67 17.33 -0.31
CA VAL A 89 13.60 17.46 -1.30
C VAL A 89 13.88 16.56 -2.49
N VAL A 90 12.85 15.82 -2.93
CA VAL A 90 12.93 14.93 -4.09
C VAL A 90 11.88 15.34 -5.12
N THR A 91 12.29 15.47 -6.37
CA THR A 91 11.42 15.84 -7.48
C THR A 91 11.39 14.73 -8.52
N PHE A 92 10.21 14.32 -8.92
CA PHE A 92 9.98 13.40 -10.04
C PHE A 92 9.66 14.21 -11.28
N ASP A 93 10.55 14.21 -12.26
CA ASP A 93 10.31 14.79 -13.58
C ASP A 93 9.79 13.71 -14.52
N ILE A 94 8.50 13.79 -14.87
CA ILE A 94 7.75 12.79 -15.62
C ILE A 94 7.30 13.41 -16.94
N PRO A 95 7.99 13.14 -18.08
CA PRO A 95 7.59 13.62 -19.39
C PRO A 95 6.27 12.98 -19.84
N GLU A 96 5.45 13.71 -20.62
CA GLU A 96 4.09 13.31 -20.98
C GLU A 96 4.00 11.95 -21.70
N LYS A 97 4.91 11.69 -22.62
CA LYS A 97 4.87 10.47 -23.46
C LYS A 97 5.99 9.47 -23.16
N SER A 98 6.72 9.67 -22.06
CA SER A 98 7.86 8.82 -21.72
C SER A 98 7.42 7.63 -20.88
N GLN A 99 8.09 6.52 -21.07
CA GLN A 99 8.07 5.35 -20.19
C GLN A 99 9.18 5.42 -19.14
N SER A 100 9.80 6.58 -18.96
CA SER A 100 10.79 6.81 -17.93
C SER A 100 10.58 8.17 -17.27
N PHE A 101 11.04 8.29 -16.04
CA PHE A 101 11.05 9.53 -15.28
C PHE A 101 12.40 9.72 -14.61
N THR A 102 12.71 10.98 -14.30
CA THR A 102 13.94 11.33 -13.61
C THR A 102 13.61 11.69 -12.16
N VAL A 103 14.32 11.08 -11.23
CA VAL A 103 14.31 11.45 -9.81
C VAL A 103 15.45 12.43 -9.61
N GLU A 104 15.11 13.68 -9.31
CA GLU A 104 16.06 14.73 -8.99
C GLU A 104 16.08 14.94 -7.46
N TYR A 105 17.26 15.02 -6.86
CA TYR A 105 17.44 15.24 -5.43
C TYR A 105 18.66 16.11 -5.18
N CYS A 106 18.66 16.78 -4.05
CA CYS A 106 19.75 17.68 -3.68
C CYS A 106 20.21 17.32 -2.28
N THR A 107 21.41 16.79 -2.17
CA THR A 107 22.03 16.53 -0.87
C THR A 107 22.79 17.79 -0.44
N SER A 108 22.33 18.45 0.62
CA SER A 108 23.06 19.52 1.27
C SER A 108 23.94 18.96 2.39
N SER A 109 25.25 19.00 2.26
CA SER A 109 26.14 19.18 3.39
C SER A 109 26.47 20.68 3.50
N GLU A 110 26.72 21.16 4.68
CA GLU A 110 26.84 22.61 5.01
C GLU A 110 27.69 23.45 4.04
N ASP A 111 28.56 22.81 3.25
CA ASP A 111 29.47 23.49 2.30
C ASP A 111 29.34 23.03 0.84
N ASN A 112 28.54 22.02 0.50
CA ASN A 112 28.42 21.50 -0.87
C ASN A 112 27.03 20.90 -1.16
N VAL A 113 26.23 21.67 -1.89
CA VAL A 113 24.98 21.18 -2.50
C VAL A 113 25.34 20.34 -3.72
N LYS A 114 25.17 19.03 -3.63
CA LYS A 114 25.37 18.13 -4.77
C LYS A 114 24.02 17.67 -5.32
N PRO A 115 23.62 18.17 -6.50
CA PRO A 115 22.45 17.66 -7.19
C PRO A 115 22.74 16.25 -7.70
N GLY A 116 21.79 15.34 -7.47
CA GLY A 116 21.83 14.00 -8.04
C GLY A 116 20.62 13.76 -8.92
N LYS A 117 20.80 12.89 -9.90
CA LYS A 117 19.73 12.47 -10.81
C LYS A 117 19.80 10.97 -11.02
N ALA A 118 18.63 10.33 -10.96
CA ALA A 118 18.46 8.91 -11.29
C ALA A 118 17.31 8.78 -12.28
N GLN A 119 17.53 8.04 -13.36
CA GLN A 119 16.48 7.73 -14.32
C GLN A 119 15.92 6.34 -14.06
N MET A 120 14.59 6.23 -14.04
CA MET A 120 13.88 4.98 -13.80
C MET A 120 12.77 4.80 -14.83
N TYR A 121 12.39 3.55 -15.08
CA TYR A 121 11.23 3.22 -15.91
C TYR A 121 9.94 3.38 -15.11
N LEU A 122 8.87 3.74 -15.79
CA LEU A 122 7.50 3.72 -15.29
C LEU A 122 6.61 2.93 -16.24
N PHE A 123 5.50 2.40 -15.72
CA PHE A 123 4.52 1.70 -16.53
C PHE A 123 3.19 2.47 -16.52
N PRO A 124 2.35 2.31 -17.57
CA PRO A 124 1.01 2.89 -17.59
C PRO A 124 0.16 2.37 -16.43
N GLY A 125 -0.58 3.26 -15.76
CA GLY A 125 -1.47 2.89 -14.67
C GLY A 125 -2.64 2.01 -15.11
N ASN A 126 -3.06 2.11 -16.37
CA ASN A 126 -4.14 1.30 -16.93
C ASN A 126 -3.82 -0.20 -16.95
N ASP A 127 -2.54 -0.56 -16.98
CA ASP A 127 -2.11 -1.97 -16.96
C ASP A 127 -2.11 -2.56 -15.54
N TYR A 128 -2.31 -1.72 -14.51
CA TYR A 128 -2.33 -2.17 -13.12
C TYR A 128 -3.69 -2.78 -12.77
N PRO A 129 -3.74 -4.05 -12.32
CA PRO A 129 -4.98 -4.72 -11.98
C PRO A 129 -5.76 -3.97 -10.89
N GLN A 130 -7.02 -3.70 -11.16
CA GLN A 130 -7.92 -3.08 -10.19
C GLN A 130 -8.68 -4.18 -9.43
N MET A 131 -8.72 -4.08 -8.10
CA MET A 131 -9.60 -4.95 -7.32
C MET A 131 -11.06 -4.57 -7.58
N VAL A 132 -11.87 -5.60 -7.73
CA VAL A 132 -13.33 -5.44 -7.80
C VAL A 132 -13.82 -4.90 -6.45
N GLN A 133 -14.38 -3.70 -6.48
CA GLN A 133 -14.99 -3.12 -5.29
C GLN A 133 -16.35 -3.78 -5.03
N PRO A 134 -16.67 -4.14 -3.78
CA PRO A 134 -18.00 -4.66 -3.45
C PRO A 134 -19.06 -3.60 -3.75
N LYS A 135 -20.19 -4.01 -4.30
CA LYS A 135 -21.32 -3.12 -4.52
C LYS A 135 -21.89 -2.67 -3.17
N ALA A 136 -22.18 -1.38 -3.02
CA ALA A 136 -22.68 -0.81 -1.77
C ALA A 136 -23.92 -1.54 -1.22
N GLU A 137 -24.79 -2.00 -2.13
CA GLU A 137 -26.01 -2.76 -1.82
C GLU A 137 -25.75 -4.16 -1.24
N GLN A 138 -24.55 -4.71 -1.48
CA GLN A 138 -24.13 -6.05 -1.05
C GLN A 138 -23.05 -6.02 0.03
N SER A 139 -22.77 -4.84 0.60
CA SER A 139 -21.74 -4.67 1.60
C SER A 139 -22.31 -4.20 2.93
N SER A 140 -21.79 -4.75 4.03
CA SER A 140 -22.03 -4.25 5.37
C SER A 140 -20.77 -3.58 5.91
N LYS A 141 -20.95 -2.46 6.61
CA LYS A 141 -19.87 -1.72 7.26
C LYS A 141 -19.89 -1.99 8.75
N ILE A 142 -18.75 -2.42 9.28
CA ILE A 142 -18.50 -2.48 10.73
C ILE A 142 -17.34 -1.52 11.05
N SER A 143 -17.38 -0.95 12.23
CA SER A 143 -16.30 -0.11 12.78
C SER A 143 -15.78 -0.76 14.05
N LEU A 144 -14.47 -0.99 14.11
CA LEU A 144 -13.81 -1.65 15.25
C LEU A 144 -12.64 -0.79 15.71
N PRO A 145 -12.36 -0.73 17.02
CA PRO A 145 -11.13 -0.16 17.52
C PRO A 145 -9.91 -0.90 16.92
N MET A 146 -8.94 -0.15 16.41
CA MET A 146 -7.75 -0.74 15.80
C MET A 146 -6.95 -1.60 16.80
N SER A 147 -6.92 -1.23 18.07
CA SER A 147 -6.27 -2.00 19.13
C SER A 147 -6.91 -3.38 19.32
N LEU A 148 -8.25 -3.44 19.30
CA LEU A 148 -8.99 -4.69 19.37
C LEU A 148 -8.70 -5.56 18.15
N PHE A 149 -8.86 -4.99 16.93
CA PHE A 149 -8.62 -5.74 15.69
C PHE A 149 -7.20 -6.33 15.65
N ARG A 150 -6.20 -5.52 16.02
CA ARG A 150 -4.81 -5.98 16.09
C ARG A 150 -4.64 -7.10 17.11
N SER A 151 -5.15 -6.95 18.31
CA SER A 151 -5.06 -8.00 19.36
C SER A 151 -5.68 -9.31 18.91
N VAL A 152 -6.83 -9.25 18.24
CA VAL A 152 -7.52 -10.43 17.74
C VAL A 152 -6.71 -11.11 16.61
N VAL A 153 -6.17 -10.33 15.67
CA VAL A 153 -5.35 -10.86 14.58
C VAL A 153 -4.07 -11.49 15.13
N ASP A 154 -3.36 -10.80 16.04
CA ASP A 154 -2.12 -11.30 16.67
C ASP A 154 -2.38 -12.60 17.48
N THR A 155 -3.56 -12.72 18.09
CA THR A 155 -3.95 -13.94 18.81
C THR A 155 -4.32 -15.05 17.83
N ALA A 156 -5.14 -14.75 16.84
CA ALA A 156 -5.62 -15.76 15.87
C ALA A 156 -4.48 -16.35 15.04
N ASP A 157 -3.46 -15.56 14.72
CA ASP A 157 -2.27 -15.99 13.96
C ASP A 157 -1.55 -17.20 14.62
N GLN A 158 -1.66 -17.34 15.95
CA GLN A 158 -1.10 -18.47 16.69
C GLN A 158 -1.92 -19.76 16.56
N PHE A 159 -3.17 -19.68 16.10
CA PHE A 159 -4.12 -20.79 15.99
C PHE A 159 -4.46 -21.16 14.55
N VAL A 160 -4.08 -20.36 13.58
CA VAL A 160 -4.22 -20.69 12.17
C VAL A 160 -2.95 -21.37 11.66
N PHE A 161 -3.10 -22.17 10.61
CA PHE A 161 -1.95 -22.86 10.00
C PHE A 161 -2.07 -22.77 8.49
N PHE A 162 -0.94 -22.51 7.82
CA PHE A 162 -0.94 -22.47 6.37
C PHE A 162 -1.16 -23.88 5.80
N GLU A 163 -2.34 -24.12 5.23
CA GLU A 163 -2.75 -25.40 4.69
C GLU A 163 -3.29 -25.24 3.26
N LEU A 164 -2.54 -25.74 2.28
CA LEU A 164 -2.91 -25.63 0.86
C LEU A 164 -4.19 -26.38 0.50
N LEU A 165 -4.42 -27.54 1.16
CA LEU A 165 -5.60 -28.38 0.89
C LEU A 165 -6.87 -27.86 1.56
N ARG A 166 -6.71 -27.02 2.57
CA ARG A 166 -7.82 -26.46 3.37
C ARG A 166 -7.57 -24.97 3.61
N PRO A 167 -7.66 -24.12 2.59
CA PRO A 167 -7.30 -22.71 2.71
C PRO A 167 -8.13 -21.95 3.77
N THR A 168 -9.33 -22.43 4.10
CA THR A 168 -10.15 -21.85 5.18
C THR A 168 -9.51 -21.95 6.56
N LEU A 169 -8.62 -22.92 6.81
CA LEU A 169 -7.87 -23.05 8.07
C LEU A 169 -6.69 -22.07 8.15
N SER A 170 -6.36 -21.41 7.04
CA SER A 170 -5.32 -20.38 6.97
C SER A 170 -5.89 -18.97 7.13
N CYS A 171 -7.16 -18.84 7.48
CA CYS A 171 -7.88 -17.57 7.51
C CYS A 171 -8.45 -17.27 8.89
N LEU A 172 -8.58 -15.99 9.21
CA LEU A 172 -9.41 -15.50 10.29
C LEU A 172 -10.85 -15.40 9.80
N CYS A 173 -11.77 -16.11 10.44
CA CYS A 173 -13.21 -15.94 10.21
C CYS A 173 -13.69 -14.72 11.00
N ILE A 174 -14.44 -13.84 10.35
CA ILE A 174 -15.13 -12.71 10.97
C ILE A 174 -16.62 -12.93 10.73
N ASP A 175 -17.35 -13.19 11.79
CA ASP A 175 -18.78 -13.38 11.77
C ASP A 175 -19.48 -12.21 12.46
N VAL A 176 -20.47 -11.64 11.82
CA VAL A 176 -21.20 -10.46 12.31
C VAL A 176 -22.66 -10.86 12.50
N ALA A 177 -23.17 -10.69 13.71
CA ALA A 177 -24.59 -10.93 14.00
C ALA A 177 -25.49 -10.11 13.06
N GLU A 178 -26.64 -10.66 12.69
CA GLU A 178 -27.58 -9.99 11.77
C GLU A 178 -28.03 -8.62 12.27
N ASP A 179 -28.21 -8.49 13.56
CA ASP A 179 -28.55 -7.23 14.24
C ASP A 179 -27.34 -6.31 14.50
N ARG A 180 -26.13 -6.77 14.10
CA ARG A 180 -24.84 -6.08 14.29
C ARG A 180 -24.44 -5.80 15.76
N SER A 181 -25.10 -6.46 16.70
CA SER A 181 -24.81 -6.32 18.13
C SER A 181 -23.48 -6.96 18.53
N GLU A 182 -23.02 -7.94 17.76
CA GLU A 182 -21.83 -8.70 18.09
C GLU A 182 -20.98 -8.99 16.85
N VAL A 183 -19.66 -8.98 17.03
CA VAL A 183 -18.68 -9.45 16.05
C VAL A 183 -17.86 -10.56 16.68
N VAL A 184 -17.82 -11.72 16.02
CA VAL A 184 -17.11 -12.91 16.46
C VAL A 184 -15.93 -13.15 15.53
N PHE A 185 -14.77 -13.38 16.11
CA PHE A 185 -13.54 -13.72 15.40
C PHE A 185 -13.15 -15.16 15.75
N VAL A 186 -12.88 -15.97 14.74
CA VAL A 186 -12.48 -17.37 14.95
C VAL A 186 -11.27 -17.68 14.10
N GLY A 187 -10.23 -18.25 14.76
CA GLY A 187 -9.06 -18.85 14.12
C GLY A 187 -8.91 -20.30 14.52
N THR A 188 -8.57 -21.20 13.60
CA THR A 188 -8.39 -22.62 13.90
C THR A 188 -7.43 -23.30 12.93
N ASN A 189 -6.70 -24.29 13.42
CA ASN A 189 -5.88 -25.21 12.61
C ASN A 189 -6.50 -26.62 12.49
N GLY A 190 -7.76 -26.79 12.91
CA GLY A 190 -8.44 -28.08 12.94
C GLY A 190 -8.23 -28.92 14.19
N HIS A 191 -7.25 -28.55 15.04
CA HIS A 191 -6.96 -29.21 16.33
C HIS A 191 -7.23 -28.31 17.52
N THR A 192 -6.95 -27.03 17.33
CA THR A 192 -7.16 -25.98 18.33
C THR A 192 -7.97 -24.85 17.70
N LEU A 193 -8.71 -24.13 18.54
CA LEU A 193 -9.57 -23.02 18.11
C LEU A 193 -9.46 -21.87 19.11
N VAL A 194 -9.36 -20.67 18.61
CA VAL A 194 -9.56 -19.44 19.38
C VAL A 194 -10.84 -18.75 18.90
N LYS A 195 -11.65 -18.30 19.85
CA LYS A 195 -12.84 -17.48 19.61
C LYS A 195 -12.72 -16.22 20.44
N ALA A 196 -12.81 -15.07 19.80
CA ALA A 196 -12.94 -13.77 20.44
C ALA A 196 -14.27 -13.15 20.08
N MET A 197 -14.94 -12.52 21.03
CA MET A 197 -16.24 -11.89 20.84
C MET A 197 -16.13 -10.40 21.24
N HIS A 198 -16.75 -9.56 20.46
CA HIS A 198 -16.83 -8.12 20.75
C HIS A 198 -18.28 -7.66 20.60
N SER A 199 -18.81 -7.14 21.69
CA SER A 199 -20.12 -6.51 21.68
C SER A 199 -19.99 -5.12 21.07
N ASN A 200 -20.77 -4.87 20.06
CA ASN A 200 -20.83 -3.59 19.37
C ASN A 200 -21.94 -2.79 20.04
N ASP A 201 -21.63 -2.15 21.17
CA ASP A 201 -22.58 -1.21 21.77
C ASP A 201 -22.79 -0.04 20.81
N PRO A 202 -24.06 0.32 20.51
CA PRO A 202 -24.42 1.34 19.53
C PRO A 202 -23.97 2.76 19.90
#